data_6107b189ac67a957d5908268779be185
#
_entry.id   6107b189ac67a957d5908268779be185
#
_cell.length_a   1.000
_cell.length_b   1.000
_cell.length_c   1.000
_cell.angle_alpha   90.00
_cell.angle_beta   90.00
_cell.angle_gamma   90.00
#
_symmetry.space_group_name_H-M   'P 1'
#
loop_
_entity.id
_entity.type
_entity.pdbx_description
1 polymer ?
#
loop_
_entity_poly.entity_id
_entity_poly.type
_entity_poly.pdbx_seq_one_letter_code
_entity_poly.pdbx_strand_id
1 'polypeptide(L)'
;MIRRMLLALLGVAASLYVVLLAVLWWGQERLLFAPEPLLAGHAFHFGTDVHEVTITRPDGARLHALHLRLAAPRGIVFYLHGNAGNLESWFANGDFYRQAGYDLFMLDYRGYGKSTGRIASEAQLREDARAAWLQIAPLYAGKARVIAGRSLGTGLAAGLAAELHPELTVLISPYRSMKLLAGQHYPWVPGTLLRYPLDTEALAPAIPGPVLLLHGSQDALIPPAHSEALQALFPNARHVLIEGAGHNDLQEFPAYTQAVREALDAAARR
;
A
#
# COMPACT_ATOMS: atom_id res chain seq x y z
N MET A 1 -20.20 -50.18 13.59
CA MET A 1 -19.35 -49.42 14.52
C MET A 1 -18.42 -48.44 13.77
N ILE A 2 -17.60 -48.90 12.85
CA ILE A 2 -16.61 -48.10 12.08
C ILE A 2 -17.26 -46.91 11.33
N ARG A 3 -18.40 -47.14 10.61
CA ARG A 3 -19.08 -46.04 9.86
C ARG A 3 -19.57 -44.91 10.80
N ARG A 4 -20.11 -45.25 11.98
CA ARG A 4 -20.54 -44.22 12.97
C ARG A 4 -19.36 -43.46 13.53
N MET A 5 -18.23 -44.12 13.77
CA MET A 5 -17.00 -43.49 14.23
C MET A 5 -16.39 -42.56 13.15
N LEU A 6 -16.37 -42.99 11.88
CA LEU A 6 -15.93 -42.15 10.77
C LEU A 6 -16.82 -40.90 10.60
N LEU A 7 -18.14 -41.05 10.70
CA LEU A 7 -19.07 -39.92 10.63
C LEU A 7 -18.87 -38.93 11.79
N ALA A 8 -18.61 -39.45 12.99
CA ALA A 8 -18.31 -38.60 14.15
C ALA A 8 -16.99 -37.85 13.96
N LEU A 9 -15.92 -38.50 13.46
CA LEU A 9 -14.65 -37.85 13.17
C LEU A 9 -14.78 -36.76 12.08
N LEU A 10 -15.52 -37.05 11.01
CA LEU A 10 -15.81 -36.07 9.97
C LEU A 10 -16.60 -34.87 10.52
N GLY A 11 -17.58 -35.14 11.40
CA GLY A 11 -18.34 -34.07 12.06
C GLY A 11 -17.45 -33.17 12.92
N VAL A 12 -16.54 -33.77 13.71
CA VAL A 12 -15.57 -33.00 14.50
C VAL A 12 -14.64 -32.18 13.61
N ALA A 13 -14.08 -32.80 12.55
CA ALA A 13 -13.19 -32.08 11.61
C ALA A 13 -13.90 -30.90 10.93
N ALA A 14 -15.14 -31.09 10.47
CA ALA A 14 -15.94 -30.02 9.90
C ALA A 14 -16.23 -28.90 10.91
N SER A 15 -16.55 -29.25 12.16
CA SER A 15 -16.76 -28.24 13.21
C SER A 15 -15.51 -27.44 13.52
N LEU A 16 -14.36 -28.09 13.61
CA LEU A 16 -13.07 -27.43 13.82
C LEU A 16 -12.73 -26.49 12.66
N TYR A 17 -12.99 -26.91 11.42
CA TYR A 17 -12.78 -26.07 10.24
C TYR A 17 -13.68 -24.83 10.26
N VAL A 18 -14.97 -24.96 10.59
CA VAL A 18 -15.89 -23.83 10.73
C VAL A 18 -15.41 -22.86 11.81
N VAL A 19 -14.98 -23.36 12.97
CA VAL A 19 -14.42 -22.54 14.04
C VAL A 19 -13.18 -21.80 13.56
N LEU A 20 -12.28 -22.49 12.84
CA LEU A 20 -11.08 -21.87 12.26
C LEU A 20 -11.44 -20.74 11.30
N LEU A 21 -12.40 -20.96 10.39
CA LEU A 21 -12.87 -19.92 9.48
C LEU A 21 -13.48 -18.71 10.22
N ALA A 22 -14.21 -18.96 11.30
CA ALA A 22 -14.74 -17.90 12.15
C ALA A 22 -13.62 -17.09 12.83
N VAL A 23 -12.60 -17.75 13.37
CA VAL A 23 -11.43 -17.08 13.97
C VAL A 23 -10.69 -16.23 12.92
N LEU A 24 -10.50 -16.76 11.71
CA LEU A 24 -9.90 -16.03 10.61
C LEU A 24 -10.75 -14.81 10.21
N TRP A 25 -12.08 -14.95 10.16
CA TRP A 25 -12.98 -13.84 9.83
C TRP A 25 -12.87 -12.67 10.83
N TRP A 26 -12.86 -12.95 12.12
CA TRP A 26 -12.76 -11.92 13.15
C TRP A 26 -11.33 -11.43 13.41
N GLY A 27 -10.33 -12.21 13.03
CA GLY A 27 -8.92 -11.91 13.25
C GLY A 27 -8.21 -11.30 12.05
N GLN A 28 -8.89 -11.04 10.92
CA GLN A 28 -8.26 -10.61 9.67
C GLN A 28 -7.37 -9.36 9.83
N GLU A 29 -7.82 -8.37 10.58
CA GLU A 29 -7.05 -7.14 10.77
C GLU A 29 -5.69 -7.40 11.40
N ARG A 30 -5.62 -8.34 12.34
CA ARG A 30 -4.35 -8.72 13.00
C ARG A 30 -3.42 -9.53 12.09
N LEU A 31 -3.97 -10.17 11.06
CA LEU A 31 -3.19 -10.94 10.10
C LEU A 31 -2.71 -10.06 8.93
N LEU A 32 -3.56 -9.12 8.49
CA LEU A 32 -3.28 -8.26 7.34
C LEU A 32 -2.51 -7.00 7.72
N PHE A 33 -2.66 -6.50 8.94
CA PHE A 33 -2.07 -5.26 9.40
C PHE A 33 -1.21 -5.52 10.63
N ALA A 34 0.05 -5.10 10.56
CA ALA A 34 1.02 -5.24 11.63
C ALA A 34 1.50 -3.85 12.11
N PRO A 35 0.62 -3.06 12.73
CA PRO A 35 0.97 -1.73 13.19
C PRO A 35 1.97 -1.77 14.34
N GLU A 36 2.92 -0.85 14.33
CA GLU A 36 3.83 -0.55 15.43
C GLU A 36 3.48 0.84 15.99
N PRO A 37 2.68 0.93 17.06
CA PRO A 37 2.31 2.22 17.65
C PRO A 37 3.50 2.95 18.23
N LEU A 38 3.51 4.28 18.11
CA LEU A 38 4.46 5.18 18.72
C LEU A 38 3.78 6.00 19.81
N LEU A 39 4.56 6.43 20.81
CA LEU A 39 4.07 7.36 21.80
C LEU A 39 3.75 8.71 21.15
N ALA A 40 2.73 9.40 21.62
CA ALA A 40 2.33 10.72 21.09
C ALA A 40 3.48 11.75 21.13
N GLY A 41 4.37 11.65 22.09
CA GLY A 41 5.55 12.51 22.23
C GLY A 41 6.79 12.04 21.46
N HIS A 42 6.70 10.98 20.65
CA HIS A 42 7.84 10.53 19.83
C HIS A 42 8.28 11.64 18.87
N ALA A 43 9.58 11.92 18.80
CA ALA A 43 10.16 12.90 17.90
C ALA A 43 10.81 12.21 16.70
N PHE A 44 10.41 12.60 15.49
CA PHE A 44 11.06 12.15 14.26
C PHE A 44 12.30 13.00 13.94
N HIS A 45 13.36 12.37 13.44
CA HIS A 45 14.64 13.03 13.18
C HIS A 45 15.04 12.98 11.69
N PHE A 46 14.12 13.38 10.79
CA PHE A 46 14.31 13.33 9.33
C PHE A 46 14.76 14.65 8.69
N GLY A 47 15.05 15.67 9.53
CA GLY A 47 15.46 17.00 9.07
C GLY A 47 14.44 18.09 9.36
N THR A 48 14.87 19.35 9.24
CA THR A 48 14.04 20.53 9.56
C THR A 48 12.99 20.84 8.50
N ASP A 49 13.08 20.21 7.34
CA ASP A 49 12.17 20.32 6.20
C ASP A 49 11.04 19.26 6.26
N VAL A 50 11.04 18.39 7.29
CA VAL A 50 9.99 17.39 7.50
C VAL A 50 9.06 17.87 8.62
N HIS A 51 7.76 17.91 8.30
CA HIS A 51 6.72 18.41 9.20
C HIS A 51 5.72 17.31 9.53
N GLU A 52 5.33 17.22 10.80
CA GLU A 52 4.22 16.35 11.21
C GLU A 52 2.88 16.99 10.83
N VAL A 53 1.99 16.21 10.26
CA VAL A 53 0.63 16.62 9.86
C VAL A 53 -0.37 15.69 10.54
N THR A 54 -1.46 16.26 11.03
CA THR A 54 -2.58 15.49 11.59
C THR A 54 -3.84 15.73 10.77
N ILE A 55 -4.49 14.65 10.35
CA ILE A 55 -5.78 14.65 9.65
C ILE A 55 -6.83 14.12 10.61
N THR A 56 -7.73 14.98 11.08
CA THR A 56 -8.84 14.58 11.94
C THR A 56 -9.98 14.03 11.11
N ARG A 57 -10.49 12.86 11.47
CA ARG A 57 -11.61 12.20 10.81
C ARG A 57 -12.92 12.51 11.53
N PRO A 58 -14.09 12.41 10.85
CA PRO A 58 -15.39 12.70 11.46
C PRO A 58 -15.72 11.85 12.69
N ASP A 59 -15.17 10.64 12.77
CA ASP A 59 -15.34 9.73 13.92
C ASP A 59 -14.36 10.02 15.09
N GLY A 60 -13.62 11.13 15.01
CA GLY A 60 -12.66 11.56 16.02
C GLY A 60 -11.28 10.91 15.92
N ALA A 61 -11.05 9.96 15.00
CA ALA A 61 -9.72 9.43 14.76
C ALA A 61 -8.79 10.52 14.21
N ARG A 62 -7.53 10.48 14.61
CA ARG A 62 -6.47 11.36 14.15
C ARG A 62 -5.45 10.54 13.40
N LEU A 63 -5.32 10.80 12.10
CA LEU A 63 -4.31 10.18 11.27
C LEU A 63 -3.07 11.06 11.29
N HIS A 64 -1.92 10.46 11.47
CA HIS A 64 -0.63 11.12 11.51
C HIS A 64 0.09 10.90 10.19
N ALA A 65 0.75 11.93 9.69
CA ALA A 65 1.53 11.90 8.47
C ALA A 65 2.83 12.70 8.64
N LEU A 66 3.82 12.37 7.83
CA LEU A 66 5.03 13.17 7.65
C LEU A 66 5.01 13.81 6.26
N HIS A 67 5.38 15.08 6.20
CA HIS A 67 5.43 15.88 4.99
C HIS A 67 6.81 16.52 4.85
N LEU A 68 7.64 15.97 3.96
CA LEU A 68 8.86 16.61 3.47
C LEU A 68 8.47 17.76 2.55
N ARG A 69 8.95 18.98 2.82
CA ARG A 69 8.63 20.19 2.08
C ARG A 69 9.91 20.91 1.61
N LEU A 70 10.07 20.96 0.31
CA LEU A 70 11.16 21.69 -0.35
C LEU A 70 10.76 23.14 -0.62
N ALA A 71 11.73 24.04 -0.76
CA ALA A 71 11.46 25.45 -1.10
C ALA A 71 10.81 25.62 -2.49
N ALA A 72 11.17 24.78 -3.45
CA ALA A 72 10.65 24.82 -4.82
C ALA A 72 10.44 23.41 -5.37
N PRO A 73 9.43 22.66 -4.89
CA PRO A 73 9.20 21.31 -5.34
C PRO A 73 8.65 21.27 -6.77
N ARG A 74 9.06 20.28 -7.53
CA ARG A 74 8.53 19.92 -8.85
C ARG A 74 7.13 19.31 -8.77
N GLY A 75 6.81 18.73 -7.63
CA GLY A 75 5.56 18.04 -7.35
C GLY A 75 5.55 17.39 -5.98
N ILE A 76 4.57 16.53 -5.77
CA ILE A 76 4.44 15.73 -4.55
C ILE A 76 4.34 14.25 -4.86
N VAL A 77 4.95 13.41 -4.04
CA VAL A 77 4.69 11.97 -3.95
C VAL A 77 3.87 11.70 -2.70
N PHE A 78 2.64 11.28 -2.88
CA PHE A 78 1.78 10.77 -1.82
C PHE A 78 2.01 9.25 -1.73
N TYR A 79 2.65 8.84 -0.64
CA TYR A 79 3.13 7.47 -0.50
C TYR A 79 2.31 6.68 0.52
N LEU A 80 1.81 5.52 0.11
CA LEU A 80 1.06 4.57 0.91
C LEU A 80 1.95 3.35 1.20
N HIS A 81 2.35 3.21 2.46
CA HIS A 81 3.31 2.20 2.91
C HIS A 81 2.73 0.78 2.97
N GLY A 82 3.58 -0.21 3.23
CA GLY A 82 3.22 -1.63 3.37
C GLY A 82 2.52 -1.94 4.70
N ASN A 83 2.39 -3.23 5.00
CA ASN A 83 1.55 -3.70 6.10
C ASN A 83 2.17 -3.64 7.50
N ALA A 84 3.46 -3.47 7.65
CA ALA A 84 4.16 -3.51 8.94
C ALA A 84 4.87 -2.19 9.26
N GLY A 85 5.19 -1.96 10.53
CA GLY A 85 5.98 -0.83 11.00
C GLY A 85 5.19 0.46 11.19
N ASN A 86 5.80 1.59 10.90
CA ASN A 86 5.25 2.94 10.97
C ASN A 86 6.15 3.92 10.21
N LEU A 87 5.86 5.22 10.25
CA LEU A 87 6.62 6.25 9.53
C LEU A 87 8.09 6.36 9.94
N GLU A 88 8.50 5.93 11.15
CA GLU A 88 9.91 5.90 11.54
C GLU A 88 10.75 5.02 10.60
N SER A 89 10.21 3.88 10.20
CA SER A 89 10.88 2.95 9.29
C SER A 89 10.64 3.30 7.81
N TRP A 90 9.43 3.73 7.46
CA TRP A 90 9.05 3.93 6.06
C TRP A 90 9.56 5.25 5.47
N PHE A 91 9.70 6.30 6.28
CA PHE A 91 10.13 7.62 5.82
C PHE A 91 11.65 7.73 5.63
N ALA A 92 12.41 6.70 5.98
CA ALA A 92 13.88 6.68 5.90
C ALA A 92 14.44 7.02 4.50
N ASN A 93 13.67 6.78 3.43
CA ASN A 93 14.08 7.07 2.06
C ASN A 93 13.73 8.52 1.59
N GLY A 94 13.43 9.43 2.50
CA GLY A 94 13.09 10.83 2.19
C GLY A 94 14.16 11.55 1.36
N ASP A 95 15.45 11.21 1.56
CA ASP A 95 16.57 11.82 0.83
C ASP A 95 16.53 11.56 -0.68
N PHE A 96 16.03 10.41 -1.11
CA PHE A 96 15.81 10.14 -2.53
C PHE A 96 14.87 11.18 -3.16
N TYR A 97 13.75 11.50 -2.47
CA TYR A 97 12.76 12.45 -2.97
C TYR A 97 13.27 13.90 -2.91
N ARG A 98 14.07 14.27 -1.89
CA ARG A 98 14.79 15.54 -1.86
C ARG A 98 15.65 15.73 -3.11
N GLN A 99 16.47 14.72 -3.43
CA GLN A 99 17.34 14.74 -4.61
C GLN A 99 16.57 14.74 -5.94
N ALA A 100 15.38 14.13 -5.97
CA ALA A 100 14.49 14.14 -7.13
C ALA A 100 13.73 15.47 -7.28
N GLY A 101 13.77 16.36 -6.26
CA GLY A 101 13.08 17.63 -6.24
C GLY A 101 11.58 17.51 -5.99
N TYR A 102 11.14 16.45 -5.30
CA TYR A 102 9.75 16.21 -4.95
C TYR A 102 9.52 16.29 -3.45
N ASP A 103 8.42 16.90 -3.06
CA ASP A 103 7.90 16.73 -1.72
C ASP A 103 7.41 15.30 -1.53
N LEU A 104 7.51 14.79 -0.29
CA LEU A 104 7.02 13.47 0.07
C LEU A 104 5.99 13.62 1.18
N PHE A 105 4.80 13.08 0.95
CA PHE A 105 3.78 12.96 1.97
C PHE A 105 3.49 11.49 2.22
N MET A 106 3.65 11.04 3.46
CA MET A 106 3.44 9.66 3.85
C MET A 106 2.54 9.59 5.07
N LEU A 107 1.51 8.75 5.00
CA LEU A 107 0.45 8.61 5.99
C LEU A 107 0.61 7.30 6.78
N ASP A 108 0.60 7.37 8.11
CA ASP A 108 0.33 6.21 8.96
C ASP A 108 -1.17 5.90 8.98
N TYR A 109 -1.53 4.65 8.69
CA TYR A 109 -2.92 4.19 8.79
C TYR A 109 -3.37 4.13 10.25
N ARG A 110 -4.67 3.97 10.50
CA ARG A 110 -5.21 3.83 11.86
C ARG A 110 -4.48 2.76 12.66
N GLY A 111 -4.02 3.11 13.85
CA GLY A 111 -3.28 2.24 14.75
C GLY A 111 -1.77 2.15 14.47
N TYR A 112 -1.30 2.67 13.33
CA TYR A 112 0.12 2.76 13.02
C TYR A 112 0.72 4.04 13.60
N GLY A 113 1.98 3.96 14.07
CA GLY A 113 2.74 5.09 14.57
C GLY A 113 1.94 5.93 15.57
N LYS A 114 1.77 7.22 15.28
CA LYS A 114 0.97 8.13 16.09
C LYS A 114 -0.51 8.21 15.69
N SER A 115 -0.93 7.49 14.65
CA SER A 115 -2.34 7.47 14.21
C SER A 115 -3.21 6.74 15.22
N THR A 116 -4.36 7.33 15.56
CA THR A 116 -5.32 6.74 16.51
C THR A 116 -6.39 5.91 15.81
N GLY A 117 -7.19 5.20 16.57
CA GLY A 117 -8.27 4.36 16.07
C GLY A 117 -7.80 2.98 15.63
N ARG A 118 -8.65 2.27 14.88
CA ARG A 118 -8.39 0.93 14.34
C ARG A 118 -8.93 0.83 12.93
N ILE A 119 -8.27 0.06 12.08
CA ILE A 119 -8.79 -0.33 10.78
C ILE A 119 -9.96 -1.30 11.01
N ALA A 120 -11.12 -0.99 10.45
CA ALA A 120 -12.35 -1.77 10.61
C ALA A 120 -12.93 -2.26 9.28
N SER A 121 -12.56 -1.63 8.15
CA SER A 121 -12.98 -2.03 6.81
C SER A 121 -12.06 -1.46 5.74
N GLU A 122 -12.05 -2.07 4.56
CA GLU A 122 -11.37 -1.52 3.38
C GLU A 122 -11.91 -0.14 3.00
N ALA A 123 -13.23 0.03 3.05
CA ALA A 123 -13.87 1.33 2.73
C ALA A 123 -13.36 2.45 3.65
N GLN A 124 -13.25 2.19 4.96
CA GLN A 124 -12.69 3.16 5.92
C GLN A 124 -11.23 3.48 5.59
N LEU A 125 -10.41 2.47 5.29
CA LEU A 125 -9.00 2.64 4.97
C LEU A 125 -8.80 3.47 3.70
N ARG A 126 -9.61 3.21 2.66
CA ARG A 126 -9.64 4.00 1.41
C ARG A 126 -10.06 5.45 1.65
N GLU A 127 -11.12 5.65 2.45
CA GLU A 127 -11.63 6.99 2.75
C GLU A 127 -10.65 7.80 3.61
N ASP A 128 -9.90 7.16 4.49
CA ASP A 128 -8.83 7.82 5.25
C ASP A 128 -7.69 8.28 4.33
N ALA A 129 -7.21 7.42 3.43
CA ALA A 129 -6.20 7.79 2.44
C ALA A 129 -6.70 8.88 1.48
N ARG A 130 -7.96 8.80 1.05
CA ARG A 130 -8.62 9.82 0.22
C ARG A 130 -8.69 11.18 0.93
N ALA A 131 -9.05 11.21 2.18
CA ALA A 131 -9.13 12.46 2.95
C ALA A 131 -7.75 13.11 3.11
N ALA A 132 -6.71 12.32 3.37
CA ALA A 132 -5.34 12.82 3.42
C ALA A 132 -4.90 13.40 2.08
N TRP A 133 -5.19 12.72 0.96
CA TRP A 133 -4.91 13.23 -0.37
C TRP A 133 -5.65 14.55 -0.65
N LEU A 134 -6.94 14.64 -0.36
CA LEU A 134 -7.74 15.85 -0.61
C LEU A 134 -7.27 17.05 0.21
N GLN A 135 -6.65 16.82 1.36
CA GLN A 135 -6.06 17.88 2.17
C GLN A 135 -4.73 18.40 1.57
N ILE A 136 -3.93 17.52 0.97
CA ILE A 136 -2.58 17.88 0.53
C ILE A 136 -2.49 18.24 -0.96
N ALA A 137 -3.20 17.54 -1.82
CA ALA A 137 -3.09 17.69 -3.28
C ALA A 137 -3.38 19.10 -3.79
N PRO A 138 -4.32 19.90 -3.23
CA PRO A 138 -4.55 21.27 -3.66
C PRO A 138 -3.34 22.19 -3.54
N LEU A 139 -2.42 21.91 -2.62
CA LEU A 139 -1.17 22.68 -2.47
C LEU A 139 -0.22 22.53 -3.66
N TYR A 140 -0.48 21.56 -4.52
CA TYR A 140 0.33 21.22 -5.69
C TYR A 140 -0.41 21.43 -7.01
N ALA A 141 -1.37 22.35 -7.03
CA ALA A 141 -2.04 22.74 -8.28
C ALA A 141 -1.01 23.23 -9.31
N GLY A 142 -1.06 22.70 -10.53
CA GLY A 142 -0.10 23.00 -11.59
C GLY A 142 1.28 22.36 -11.45
N LYS A 143 1.44 21.40 -10.52
CA LYS A 143 2.65 20.58 -10.34
C LYS A 143 2.30 19.10 -10.44
N ALA A 144 3.32 18.27 -10.64
CA ALA A 144 3.12 16.82 -10.70
C ALA A 144 2.62 16.25 -9.35
N ARG A 145 1.49 15.55 -9.36
CA ARG A 145 0.93 14.85 -8.22
C ARG A 145 1.04 13.35 -8.48
N VAL A 146 1.82 12.68 -7.68
CA VAL A 146 2.14 11.26 -7.82
C VAL A 146 1.53 10.49 -6.66
N ILE A 147 0.83 9.40 -6.96
CA ILE A 147 0.38 8.44 -5.95
C ILE A 147 1.28 7.21 -6.04
N ALA A 148 1.95 6.90 -4.94
CA ALA A 148 2.82 5.72 -4.83
C ALA A 148 2.29 4.76 -3.77
N GLY A 149 2.44 3.47 -4.00
CA GLY A 149 2.12 2.44 -3.01
C GLY A 149 3.12 1.31 -3.04
N ARG A 150 3.40 0.72 -1.87
CA ARG A 150 4.25 -0.46 -1.77
C ARG A 150 3.53 -1.61 -1.09
N SER A 151 3.65 -2.83 -1.64
CA SER A 151 3.05 -4.03 -1.06
C SER A 151 1.56 -3.80 -0.78
N LEU A 152 1.09 -3.95 0.47
CA LEU A 152 -0.28 -3.63 0.88
C LEU A 152 -0.78 -2.28 0.32
N GLY A 153 0.06 -1.24 0.38
CA GLY A 153 -0.28 0.11 -0.07
C GLY A 153 -0.58 0.22 -1.56
N THR A 154 -0.20 -0.75 -2.39
CA THR A 154 -0.47 -0.73 -3.84
C THR A 154 -1.95 -0.83 -4.17
N GLY A 155 -2.71 -1.63 -3.42
CA GLY A 155 -4.17 -1.72 -3.58
C GLY A 155 -4.89 -0.42 -3.22
N LEU A 156 -4.38 0.30 -2.20
CA LEU A 156 -4.88 1.62 -1.83
C LEU A 156 -4.50 2.68 -2.87
N ALA A 157 -3.25 2.65 -3.34
CA ALA A 157 -2.75 3.55 -4.37
C ALA A 157 -3.54 3.40 -5.68
N ALA A 158 -3.81 2.17 -6.10
CA ALA A 158 -4.65 1.90 -7.27
C ALA A 158 -6.08 2.44 -7.07
N GLY A 159 -6.66 2.27 -5.87
CA GLY A 159 -7.98 2.80 -5.54
C GLY A 159 -8.06 4.31 -5.66
N LEU A 160 -7.07 5.03 -5.10
CA LEU A 160 -6.99 6.48 -5.22
C LEU A 160 -6.71 6.92 -6.66
N ALA A 161 -5.81 6.24 -7.37
CA ALA A 161 -5.46 6.60 -8.74
C ALA A 161 -6.63 6.43 -9.72
N ALA A 162 -7.47 5.42 -9.53
CA ALA A 162 -8.67 5.20 -10.33
C ALA A 162 -9.72 6.30 -10.15
N GLU A 163 -9.78 6.93 -8.96
CA GLU A 163 -10.71 8.02 -8.65
C GLU A 163 -10.15 9.40 -9.01
N LEU A 164 -8.86 9.63 -8.71
CA LEU A 164 -8.29 10.97 -8.61
C LEU A 164 -7.34 11.33 -9.77
N HIS A 165 -7.03 10.36 -10.63
CA HIS A 165 -6.26 10.51 -11.87
C HIS A 165 -4.98 11.35 -11.69
N PRO A 166 -3.98 10.89 -10.88
CA PRO A 166 -2.72 11.58 -10.70
C PRO A 166 -1.89 11.62 -12.00
N GLU A 167 -0.91 12.51 -12.07
CA GLU A 167 0.03 12.60 -13.19
C GLU A 167 0.92 11.36 -13.35
N LEU A 168 1.08 10.57 -12.25
CA LEU A 168 1.79 9.28 -12.25
C LEU A 168 1.28 8.41 -11.10
N THR A 169 1.15 7.12 -11.35
CA THR A 169 0.96 6.09 -10.30
C THR A 169 2.18 5.19 -10.24
N VAL A 170 2.74 4.96 -9.05
CA VAL A 170 3.88 4.06 -8.83
C VAL A 170 3.46 2.93 -7.92
N LEU A 171 3.52 1.69 -8.41
CA LEU A 171 3.15 0.49 -7.66
C LEU A 171 4.40 -0.39 -7.47
N ILE A 172 4.82 -0.56 -6.22
CA ILE A 172 6.04 -1.27 -5.84
C ILE A 172 5.66 -2.60 -5.21
N SER A 173 6.09 -3.71 -5.80
CA SER A 173 5.66 -5.08 -5.46
C SER A 173 4.13 -5.19 -5.39
N PRO A 174 3.39 -4.82 -6.46
CA PRO A 174 1.94 -4.90 -6.44
C PRO A 174 1.44 -6.35 -6.56
N TYR A 175 0.26 -6.56 -6.00
CA TYR A 175 -0.53 -7.79 -6.18
C TYR A 175 -1.79 -7.50 -7.00
N ARG A 176 -2.31 -8.50 -7.73
CA ARG A 176 -3.55 -8.39 -8.52
C ARG A 176 -4.75 -8.12 -7.61
N SER A 177 -4.90 -8.93 -6.57
CA SER A 177 -5.84 -8.69 -5.47
C SER A 177 -5.36 -9.44 -4.22
N MET A 178 -5.74 -8.97 -3.03
CA MET A 178 -5.44 -9.68 -1.80
C MET A 178 -6.12 -11.05 -1.77
N LYS A 179 -7.27 -11.20 -2.42
CA LYS A 179 -7.97 -12.47 -2.57
C LYS A 179 -7.13 -13.50 -3.32
N LEU A 180 -6.53 -13.11 -4.45
CA LEU A 180 -5.67 -13.99 -5.23
C LEU A 180 -4.39 -14.34 -4.47
N LEU A 181 -3.74 -13.34 -3.86
CA LEU A 181 -2.53 -13.55 -3.06
C LEU A 181 -2.80 -14.48 -1.87
N ALA A 182 -3.87 -14.24 -1.12
CA ALA A 182 -4.26 -15.12 -0.01
C ALA A 182 -4.58 -16.54 -0.50
N GLY A 183 -5.23 -16.70 -1.64
CA GLY A 183 -5.51 -18.01 -2.24
C GLY A 183 -4.26 -18.79 -2.64
N GLN A 184 -3.18 -18.11 -3.03
CA GLN A 184 -1.89 -18.75 -3.32
C GLN A 184 -1.22 -19.29 -2.06
N HIS A 185 -1.25 -18.52 -0.96
CA HIS A 185 -0.62 -18.91 0.31
C HIS A 185 -1.50 -19.83 1.18
N TYR A 186 -2.84 -19.68 1.08
CA TYR A 186 -3.84 -20.37 1.91
C TYR A 186 -4.98 -20.94 1.06
N PRO A 187 -4.71 -21.90 0.14
CA PRO A 187 -5.72 -22.42 -0.81
C PRO A 187 -6.93 -23.10 -0.15
N TRP A 188 -6.79 -23.47 1.11
CA TRP A 188 -7.85 -24.09 1.92
C TRP A 188 -8.80 -23.07 2.58
N VAL A 189 -8.52 -21.75 2.47
CA VAL A 189 -9.38 -20.68 2.97
C VAL A 189 -10.25 -20.16 1.82
N PRO A 190 -11.59 -20.18 1.93
CA PRO A 190 -12.45 -19.59 0.90
C PRO A 190 -12.19 -18.12 0.71
N GLY A 191 -11.89 -17.67 -0.52
CA GLY A 191 -11.58 -16.27 -0.81
C GLY A 191 -12.74 -15.31 -0.54
N THR A 192 -13.97 -15.80 -0.41
CA THR A 192 -15.16 -15.02 0.00
C THR A 192 -15.11 -14.60 1.46
N LEU A 193 -14.23 -15.20 2.26
CA LEU A 193 -14.02 -14.84 3.66
C LEU A 193 -13.27 -13.52 3.80
N LEU A 194 -12.53 -13.09 2.79
CA LEU A 194 -11.69 -11.90 2.85
C LEU A 194 -12.52 -10.61 2.79
N ARG A 195 -12.38 -9.76 3.81
CA ARG A 195 -13.05 -8.45 3.95
C ARG A 195 -12.28 -7.28 3.35
N TYR A 196 -11.02 -7.52 2.96
CA TYR A 196 -10.10 -6.55 2.39
C TYR A 196 -9.57 -7.07 1.04
N PRO A 197 -10.41 -7.12 -0.01
CA PRO A 197 -9.99 -7.62 -1.32
C PRO A 197 -8.90 -6.79 -1.97
N LEU A 198 -8.84 -5.48 -1.73
CA LEU A 198 -7.85 -4.55 -2.29
C LEU A 198 -7.55 -4.91 -3.76
N ASP A 199 -8.59 -4.90 -4.60
CA ASP A 199 -8.58 -5.49 -5.94
C ASP A 199 -7.99 -4.50 -6.96
N THR A 200 -6.66 -4.55 -7.11
CA THR A 200 -5.92 -3.72 -8.08
C THR A 200 -6.30 -4.08 -9.51
N GLU A 201 -6.53 -5.39 -9.77
CA GLU A 201 -6.87 -5.89 -11.10
C GLU A 201 -8.18 -5.30 -11.63
N ALA A 202 -9.21 -5.27 -10.79
CA ALA A 202 -10.50 -4.68 -11.16
C ALA A 202 -10.42 -3.16 -11.38
N LEU A 203 -9.48 -2.48 -10.74
CA LEU A 203 -9.29 -1.03 -10.82
C LEU A 203 -8.38 -0.60 -11.98
N ALA A 204 -7.49 -1.47 -12.45
CA ALA A 204 -6.46 -1.15 -13.44
C ALA A 204 -7.01 -0.49 -14.72
N PRO A 205 -8.14 -0.94 -15.33
CA PRO A 205 -8.69 -0.29 -16.52
C PRO A 205 -9.18 1.14 -16.29
N ALA A 206 -9.49 1.51 -15.05
CA ALA A 206 -9.96 2.84 -14.67
C ALA A 206 -8.82 3.83 -14.36
N ILE A 207 -7.56 3.43 -14.53
CA ILE A 207 -6.38 4.28 -14.31
C ILE A 207 -5.78 4.65 -15.68
N PRO A 208 -6.20 5.78 -16.28
CA PRO A 208 -5.79 6.14 -17.63
C PRO A 208 -4.38 6.73 -17.71
N GLY A 209 -3.87 7.26 -16.59
CA GLY A 209 -2.56 7.91 -16.50
C GLY A 209 -1.41 6.91 -16.58
N PRO A 210 -0.17 7.40 -16.62
CA PRO A 210 1.01 6.55 -16.56
C PRO A 210 1.07 5.75 -15.27
N VAL A 211 1.43 4.47 -15.39
CA VAL A 211 1.65 3.58 -14.25
C VAL A 211 3.04 2.97 -14.34
N LEU A 212 3.84 3.12 -13.29
CA LEU A 212 5.10 2.40 -13.14
C LEU A 212 4.90 1.23 -12.19
N LEU A 213 5.11 0.01 -12.67
CA LEU A 213 5.13 -1.22 -11.90
C LEU A 213 6.58 -1.62 -11.63
N LEU A 214 6.96 -1.77 -10.38
CA LEU A 214 8.30 -2.20 -9.95
C LEU A 214 8.20 -3.50 -9.18
N HIS A 215 8.98 -4.51 -9.54
CA HIS A 215 8.96 -5.78 -8.84
C HIS A 215 10.35 -6.42 -8.77
N GLY A 216 10.67 -7.05 -7.65
CA GLY A 216 11.88 -7.84 -7.50
C GLY A 216 11.74 -9.23 -8.12
N SER A 217 12.74 -9.69 -8.89
CA SER A 217 12.69 -11.02 -9.54
C SER A 217 12.71 -12.18 -8.54
N GLN A 218 13.16 -11.92 -7.30
CA GLN A 218 13.22 -12.91 -6.21
C GLN A 218 12.18 -12.64 -5.10
N ASP A 219 11.14 -11.88 -5.40
CA ASP A 219 10.05 -11.65 -4.44
C ASP A 219 9.26 -12.94 -4.19
N ALA A 220 9.52 -13.59 -3.03
CA ALA A 220 8.86 -14.82 -2.62
C ALA A 220 7.52 -14.56 -1.90
N LEU A 221 7.27 -13.31 -1.45
CA LEU A 221 6.03 -12.95 -0.77
C LEU A 221 4.91 -12.64 -1.78
N ILE A 222 5.22 -11.81 -2.77
CA ILE A 222 4.33 -11.48 -3.87
C ILE A 222 5.07 -11.83 -5.17
N PRO A 223 4.75 -12.95 -5.83
CA PRO A 223 5.44 -13.35 -7.04
C PRO A 223 5.39 -12.30 -8.15
N PRO A 224 6.47 -12.05 -8.94
CA PRO A 224 6.52 -11.04 -10.01
C PRO A 224 5.43 -11.21 -11.06
N ALA A 225 4.91 -12.42 -11.26
CA ALA A 225 3.78 -12.72 -12.14
C ALA A 225 2.54 -11.87 -11.87
N HIS A 226 2.39 -11.33 -10.66
CA HIS A 226 1.33 -10.36 -10.35
C HIS A 226 1.50 -9.06 -11.12
N SER A 227 2.71 -8.49 -11.16
CA SER A 227 3.01 -7.28 -11.92
C SER A 227 2.93 -7.50 -13.43
N GLU A 228 3.40 -8.65 -13.91
CA GLU A 228 3.31 -9.03 -15.33
C GLU A 228 1.84 -9.07 -15.79
N ALA A 229 0.97 -9.72 -15.01
CA ALA A 229 -0.45 -9.77 -15.30
C ALA A 229 -1.12 -8.39 -15.24
N LEU A 230 -0.75 -7.56 -14.23
CA LEU A 230 -1.28 -6.20 -14.09
C LEU A 230 -0.86 -5.29 -15.24
N GLN A 231 0.35 -5.42 -15.78
CA GLN A 231 0.83 -4.60 -16.89
C GLN A 231 -0.13 -4.65 -18.09
N ALA A 232 -0.68 -5.82 -18.39
CA ALA A 232 -1.60 -5.99 -19.51
C ALA A 232 -2.97 -5.33 -19.30
N LEU A 233 -3.32 -4.97 -18.07
CA LEU A 233 -4.63 -4.43 -17.71
C LEU A 233 -4.64 -2.89 -17.59
N PHE A 234 -3.49 -2.29 -17.28
CA PHE A 234 -3.37 -0.84 -17.26
C PHE A 234 -3.24 -0.30 -18.70
N PRO A 235 -3.98 0.74 -19.07
CA PRO A 235 -3.89 1.34 -20.41
C PRO A 235 -2.50 1.90 -20.76
N ASN A 236 -1.74 2.35 -19.75
CA ASN A 236 -0.45 3.01 -19.93
C ASN A 236 0.53 2.60 -18.81
N ALA A 237 0.94 1.34 -18.80
CA ALA A 237 1.87 0.80 -17.82
C ALA A 237 3.25 0.50 -18.38
N ARG A 238 4.29 0.84 -17.60
CA ARG A 238 5.66 0.35 -17.74
C ARG A 238 5.96 -0.57 -16.57
N HIS A 239 6.34 -1.81 -16.84
CA HIS A 239 6.83 -2.75 -15.84
C HIS A 239 8.36 -2.80 -15.87
N VAL A 240 8.99 -2.74 -14.69
CA VAL A 240 10.43 -2.89 -14.50
C VAL A 240 10.67 -3.98 -13.48
N LEU A 241 11.23 -5.09 -13.94
CA LEU A 241 11.69 -6.18 -13.08
C LEU A 241 13.09 -5.84 -12.58
N ILE A 242 13.27 -5.82 -11.26
CA ILE A 242 14.55 -5.55 -10.60
C ILE A 242 15.23 -6.89 -10.34
N GLU A 243 16.22 -7.21 -11.17
CA GLU A 243 16.90 -8.50 -11.12
C GLU A 243 17.66 -8.68 -9.80
N GLY A 244 17.47 -9.84 -9.17
CA GLY A 244 18.09 -10.19 -7.89
C GLY A 244 17.41 -9.61 -6.65
N ALA A 245 16.49 -8.64 -6.80
CA ALA A 245 15.79 -8.05 -5.67
C ALA A 245 14.68 -8.96 -5.12
N GLY A 246 14.53 -8.97 -3.80
CA GLY A 246 13.41 -9.57 -3.07
C GLY A 246 12.29 -8.58 -2.79
N HIS A 247 11.44 -8.90 -1.79
CA HIS A 247 10.32 -8.05 -1.42
C HIS A 247 10.73 -6.77 -0.68
N ASN A 248 11.79 -6.81 0.13
CA ASN A 248 12.11 -5.75 1.09
C ASN A 248 13.31 -4.89 0.71
N ASP A 249 14.08 -5.23 -0.30
CA ASP A 249 15.37 -4.64 -0.64
C ASP A 249 15.41 -3.92 -2.01
N LEU A 250 14.27 -3.80 -2.72
CA LEU A 250 14.22 -3.19 -4.05
C LEU A 250 14.93 -1.82 -4.12
N GLN A 251 14.79 -1.01 -3.08
CA GLN A 251 15.36 0.34 -2.99
C GLN A 251 16.89 0.35 -2.92
N GLU A 252 17.54 -0.77 -2.66
CA GLU A 252 18.98 -0.92 -2.62
C GLU A 252 19.59 -1.08 -4.04
N PHE A 253 18.74 -1.36 -5.02
CA PHE A 253 19.18 -1.60 -6.40
C PHE A 253 19.15 -0.31 -7.23
N PRO A 254 20.25 0.02 -7.94
CA PRO A 254 20.30 1.21 -8.81
C PRO A 254 19.19 1.24 -9.87
N ALA A 255 18.79 0.09 -10.39
CA ALA A 255 17.71 -0.02 -11.39
C ALA A 255 16.37 0.49 -10.84
N TYR A 256 16.08 0.28 -9.55
CA TYR A 256 14.89 0.81 -8.87
C TYR A 256 14.93 2.33 -8.81
N THR A 257 15.99 2.90 -8.26
CA THR A 257 16.13 4.36 -8.10
C THR A 257 16.13 5.09 -9.43
N GLN A 258 16.77 4.50 -10.46
CA GLN A 258 16.77 5.02 -11.82
C GLN A 258 15.35 5.03 -12.41
N ALA A 259 14.62 3.91 -12.34
CA ALA A 259 13.27 3.78 -12.91
C ALA A 259 12.29 4.77 -12.27
N VAL A 260 12.35 4.94 -10.93
CA VAL A 260 11.52 5.90 -10.21
C VAL A 260 11.88 7.34 -10.62
N ARG A 261 13.16 7.69 -10.68
CA ARG A 261 13.63 9.02 -11.09
C ARG A 261 13.16 9.37 -12.51
N GLU A 262 13.34 8.47 -13.47
CA GLU A 262 12.88 8.65 -14.86
C GLU A 262 11.36 8.91 -14.92
N ALA A 263 10.58 8.16 -14.15
CA ALA A 263 9.12 8.33 -14.12
C ALA A 263 8.70 9.67 -13.49
N LEU A 264 9.35 10.07 -12.38
CA LEU A 264 9.14 11.38 -11.76
C LEU A 264 9.53 12.54 -12.70
N ASP A 265 10.65 12.40 -13.42
CA ASP A 265 11.07 13.38 -14.41
C ASP A 265 10.07 13.51 -15.56
N ALA A 266 9.50 12.40 -16.01
CA ALA A 266 8.47 12.41 -17.04
C ALA A 266 7.15 13.05 -16.54
N ALA A 267 6.76 12.79 -15.28
CA ALA A 267 5.56 13.38 -14.68
C ALA A 267 5.66 14.91 -14.55
N ALA A 268 6.83 15.44 -14.18
CA ALA A 268 7.04 16.89 -14.02
C ALA A 268 7.05 17.68 -15.35
N ARG A 269 7.10 17.00 -16.51
CA ARG A 269 7.07 17.62 -17.85
C ARG A 269 5.66 17.70 -18.45
N ARG A 270 4.68 17.13 -17.80
CA ARG A 270 3.26 17.10 -18.22
C ARG A 270 2.50 18.28 -17.64
#